data_bc5339a9ec2f556a6ab9be949473b1dc
#
_entry.id   bc5339a9ec2f556a6ab9be949473b1dc
#
_cell.length_a   1.000
_cell.length_b   1.000
_cell.length_c   1.000
_cell.angle_alpha   90.00
_cell.angle_beta   90.00
_cell.angle_gamma   90.00
#
_symmetry.space_group_name_H-M   'P 1'
#
loop_
_entity.id
_entity.type
_entity.pdbx_description
1 polymer ?
#
loop_
_entity_poly.entity_id
_entity_poly.type
_entity_poly.pdbx_seq_one_letter_code
_entity_poly.pdbx_strand_id
1 'polypeptide(L)'
;MQDGDLVLLPQGVEHRLASKPDVVGDSLKSCQVTKLGGNVCDVVQEGTGATSTLFCGSMALGANALNPLIALMPPIIKGCDVAGNDPIVGPLLAAMTAEASQPQIGSATVLSRMADVLVARLIRCWVNCSGASTSGWLAAIRDPHIGRALAAMHRDPGHDWTLETLAGVAGQSRSIFAERFSAILGEGAARYLARLRMQLARELLGQNMSVAAVASQLGYESEASFARAFKRITSVSPGVVRRTISGRTDMEFGL
;
A
#
# COMPACT_ATOMS: atom_id res chain seq x y z
N MET A 1 -0.62 15.48 19.09
CA MET A 1 -1.40 14.23 19.15
C MET A 1 -2.00 14.13 20.54
N GLN A 2 -3.25 13.71 20.65
CA GLN A 2 -3.95 13.44 21.91
C GLN A 2 -4.18 11.92 22.01
N ASP A 3 -4.65 11.46 23.16
CA ASP A 3 -4.97 10.05 23.35
C ASP A 3 -6.04 9.59 22.33
N GLY A 4 -5.77 8.50 21.65
CA GLY A 4 -6.60 7.99 20.57
C GLY A 4 -6.33 8.58 19.19
N ASP A 5 -5.42 9.52 19.04
CA ASP A 5 -5.03 10.04 17.73
C ASP A 5 -4.28 9.00 16.92
N LEU A 6 -4.58 8.96 15.63
CA LEU A 6 -3.93 8.14 14.64
C LEU A 6 -3.27 9.00 13.58
N VAL A 7 -2.09 8.59 13.13
CA VAL A 7 -1.38 9.20 12.01
C VAL A 7 -0.90 8.10 11.08
N LEU A 8 -1.18 8.26 9.79
CA LEU A 8 -0.66 7.41 8.74
C LEU A 8 0.31 8.23 7.87
N LEU A 9 1.48 7.67 7.60
CA LEU A 9 2.51 8.21 6.72
C LEU A 9 2.62 7.30 5.50
N PRO A 10 1.80 7.50 4.46
CA PRO A 10 1.65 6.53 3.36
C PRO A 10 2.95 6.26 2.59
N GLN A 11 3.83 7.27 2.48
CA GLN A 11 5.08 7.17 1.73
C GLN A 11 6.26 6.69 2.57
N GLY A 12 6.04 6.39 3.87
CA GLY A 12 7.11 5.90 4.76
C GLY A 12 8.28 6.86 4.94
N VAL A 13 8.01 8.18 4.85
CA VAL A 13 9.05 9.20 5.00
C VAL A 13 9.63 9.20 6.41
N GLU A 14 10.92 9.51 6.50
CA GLU A 14 11.58 9.70 7.78
C GLU A 14 10.85 10.77 8.60
N HIS A 15 10.57 10.48 9.86
CA HIS A 15 9.79 11.36 10.72
C HIS A 15 10.28 11.32 12.16
N ARG A 16 9.92 12.36 12.90
CA ARG A 16 10.23 12.50 14.32
C ARG A 16 8.94 12.75 15.09
N LEU A 17 8.81 12.08 16.21
CA LEU A 17 7.76 12.33 17.20
C LEU A 17 8.37 13.08 18.39
N ALA A 18 7.77 14.17 18.79
CA ALA A 18 8.23 14.98 19.91
C ALA A 18 7.05 15.62 20.63
N SER A 19 7.16 15.83 21.93
CA SER A 19 6.14 16.52 22.74
C SER A 19 6.00 18.01 22.35
N LYS A 20 7.09 18.63 21.87
CA LYS A 20 7.16 20.02 21.38
C LYS A 20 8.09 20.11 20.19
N PRO A 21 7.94 21.13 19.30
CA PRO A 21 8.77 21.29 18.10
C PRO A 21 10.28 21.37 18.38
N ASP A 22 10.65 22.00 19.48
CA ASP A 22 12.04 22.32 19.82
C ASP A 22 12.76 21.23 20.65
N VAL A 23 12.06 20.13 20.97
CA VAL A 23 12.66 19.01 21.70
C VAL A 23 13.47 18.16 20.75
N VAL A 24 14.77 18.03 21.03
CA VAL A 24 15.63 17.06 20.35
C VAL A 24 15.31 15.69 20.90
N GLY A 25 14.73 14.82 20.07
CA GLY A 25 14.43 13.44 20.46
C GLY A 25 15.60 12.53 20.24
N ASP A 26 15.70 11.47 21.02
CA ASP A 26 16.69 10.41 20.83
C ASP A 26 16.31 9.52 19.63
N SER A 27 17.32 8.87 19.05
CA SER A 27 17.07 7.88 18.01
C SER A 27 16.43 6.63 18.61
N LEU A 28 15.44 6.03 17.92
CA LEU A 28 14.91 4.71 18.32
C LEU A 28 16.00 3.63 18.45
N LYS A 29 17.15 3.80 17.78
CA LYS A 29 18.29 2.90 17.90
C LYS A 29 19.00 2.97 19.27
N SER A 30 18.79 4.05 20.03
CA SER A 30 19.35 4.22 21.37
C SER A 30 18.39 3.77 22.49
N CYS A 31 17.15 3.40 22.16
CA CYS A 31 16.16 2.95 23.14
C CYS A 31 16.33 1.46 23.47
N GLN A 32 15.84 1.07 24.64
CA GLN A 32 15.74 -0.35 24.99
C GLN A 32 14.63 -1.02 24.17
N VAL A 33 14.99 -2.04 23.41
CA VAL A 33 14.09 -2.75 22.53
C VAL A 33 13.91 -4.19 22.98
N THR A 34 12.72 -4.58 23.34
CA THR A 34 12.36 -5.96 23.69
C THR A 34 11.51 -6.56 22.56
N LYS A 35 11.95 -7.65 21.96
CA LYS A 35 11.18 -8.37 20.94
C LYS A 35 10.04 -9.14 21.59
N LEU A 36 8.80 -8.84 21.19
CA LEU A 36 7.60 -9.56 21.63
C LEU A 36 7.29 -10.78 20.74
N GLY A 37 7.79 -10.77 19.48
CA GLY A 37 7.64 -11.84 18.51
C GLY A 37 7.46 -11.31 17.09
N GLY A 38 7.91 -12.06 16.08
CA GLY A 38 7.87 -11.61 14.68
C GLY A 38 8.56 -10.26 14.51
N ASN A 39 7.85 -9.29 13.95
CA ASN A 39 8.31 -7.90 13.75
C ASN A 39 7.75 -6.92 14.80
N VAL A 40 7.19 -7.42 15.90
CA VAL A 40 6.64 -6.59 16.97
C VAL A 40 7.66 -6.46 18.08
N CYS A 41 7.98 -5.22 18.43
CA CYS A 41 8.92 -4.90 19.50
C CYS A 41 8.25 -3.94 20.48
N ASP A 42 8.57 -4.08 21.75
CA ASP A 42 8.33 -3.07 22.78
C ASP A 42 9.58 -2.20 22.90
N VAL A 43 9.38 -0.88 22.87
CA VAL A 43 10.45 0.11 22.95
C VAL A 43 10.18 1.01 24.12
N VAL A 44 11.02 0.91 25.14
CA VAL A 44 10.88 1.71 26.36
C VAL A 44 11.96 2.80 26.34
N GLN A 45 11.52 4.04 26.54
CA GLN A 45 12.40 5.17 26.81
C GLN A 45 12.09 5.68 28.21
N GLU A 46 13.05 5.61 29.09
CA GLU A 46 12.94 6.12 30.45
C GLU A 46 12.99 7.66 30.46
N GLY A 47 12.20 8.27 31.32
CA GLY A 47 12.10 9.71 31.50
C GLY A 47 11.45 10.08 32.82
N THR A 48 11.53 11.36 33.19
CA THR A 48 10.96 11.88 34.44
C THR A 48 9.57 12.50 34.25
N GLY A 49 9.00 12.45 33.04
CA GLY A 49 7.71 13.02 32.67
C GLY A 49 6.55 12.04 32.74
N ALA A 50 5.39 12.49 32.28
CA ALA A 50 4.22 11.64 32.13
C ALA A 50 4.51 10.54 31.08
N THR A 51 4.07 9.32 31.39
CA THR A 51 4.22 8.17 30.51
C THR A 51 3.13 8.18 29.43
N SER A 52 3.52 7.97 28.17
CA SER A 52 2.60 7.78 27.04
C SER A 52 2.94 6.51 26.30
N THR A 53 1.92 5.76 25.89
CA THR A 53 2.10 4.59 25.04
C THR A 53 1.80 4.95 23.60
N LEU A 54 2.71 4.64 22.72
CA LEU A 54 2.60 4.88 21.27
C LEU A 54 2.73 3.57 20.51
N PHE A 55 1.75 3.24 19.70
CA PHE A 55 1.84 2.14 18.76
C PHE A 55 2.41 2.64 17.45
N CYS A 56 3.62 2.19 17.11
CA CYS A 56 4.24 2.42 15.81
C CYS A 56 4.27 1.12 15.02
N GLY A 57 3.82 1.17 13.78
CA GLY A 57 3.87 0.02 12.87
C GLY A 57 4.28 0.43 11.47
N SER A 58 5.07 -0.41 10.80
CA SER A 58 5.29 -0.31 9.36
C SER A 58 4.59 -1.46 8.67
N MET A 59 3.88 -1.16 7.60
CA MET A 59 3.18 -2.15 6.80
C MET A 59 3.74 -2.11 5.37
N ALA A 60 4.17 -3.27 4.89
CA ALA A 60 4.41 -3.45 3.48
C ALA A 60 3.06 -3.65 2.78
N LEU A 61 2.48 -2.60 2.26
CA LEU A 61 1.32 -2.72 1.40
C LEU A 61 1.80 -3.37 0.11
N GLY A 62 1.38 -4.63 -0.10
CA GLY A 62 1.76 -5.40 -1.28
C GLY A 62 1.60 -4.54 -2.52
N ALA A 63 2.66 -4.47 -3.29
CA ALA A 63 2.91 -3.49 -4.33
C ALA A 63 1.81 -3.39 -5.41
N ASN A 64 0.92 -4.36 -5.49
CA ASN A 64 0.11 -4.65 -6.65
C ASN A 64 -1.21 -3.85 -6.74
N ALA A 65 -1.89 -3.60 -5.64
CA ALA A 65 -3.22 -3.00 -5.70
C ALA A 65 -3.28 -1.55 -5.20
N LEU A 66 -2.40 -1.18 -4.28
CA LEU A 66 -2.48 0.11 -3.58
C LEU A 66 -1.42 1.13 -4.01
N ASN A 67 -0.47 0.75 -4.85
CA ASN A 67 0.63 1.63 -5.25
C ASN A 67 0.17 2.95 -5.89
N PRO A 68 -0.81 2.96 -6.82
CA PRO A 68 -1.36 4.21 -7.34
C PRO A 68 -2.10 5.03 -6.25
N LEU A 69 -2.73 4.35 -5.29
CA LEU A 69 -3.43 5.00 -4.18
C LEU A 69 -2.46 5.71 -3.24
N ILE A 70 -1.38 5.02 -2.86
CA ILE A 70 -0.34 5.58 -1.98
C ILE A 70 0.29 6.83 -2.59
N ALA A 71 0.55 6.82 -3.91
CA ALA A 71 1.11 7.97 -4.62
C ALA A 71 0.18 9.19 -4.63
N LEU A 72 -1.13 8.99 -4.48
CA LEU A 72 -2.14 10.05 -4.42
C LEU A 72 -2.42 10.53 -3.00
N MET A 73 -1.97 9.79 -1.98
CA MET A 73 -2.17 10.16 -0.58
C MET A 73 -1.28 11.34 -0.20
N PRO A 74 -1.76 12.24 0.65
CA PRO A 74 -0.93 13.28 1.22
C PRO A 74 0.19 12.66 2.08
N PRO A 75 1.29 13.35 2.32
CA PRO A 75 2.40 12.84 3.12
C PRO A 75 1.98 12.42 4.54
N ILE A 76 0.93 13.05 5.07
CA ILE A 76 0.39 12.78 6.41
C ILE A 76 -1.13 12.70 6.33
N ILE A 77 -1.72 11.63 6.86
CA ILE A 77 -3.15 11.49 7.07
C ILE A 77 -3.40 11.40 8.58
N LYS A 78 -4.17 12.35 9.12
CA LYS A 78 -4.60 12.31 10.51
C LYS A 78 -5.89 11.49 10.64
N GLY A 79 -5.91 10.54 11.56
CA GLY A 79 -7.06 9.67 11.77
C GLY A 79 -8.30 10.40 12.24
N CYS A 80 -8.14 11.44 13.09
CA CYS A 80 -9.25 12.29 13.54
C CYS A 80 -9.99 12.97 12.37
N ASP A 81 -9.27 13.35 11.31
CA ASP A 81 -9.86 14.06 10.17
C ASP A 81 -10.68 13.12 9.25
N VAL A 82 -10.35 11.82 9.25
CA VAL A 82 -10.93 10.87 8.28
C VAL A 82 -11.69 9.70 8.92
N ALA A 83 -11.35 9.33 10.15
CA ALA A 83 -11.91 8.18 10.86
C ALA A 83 -12.51 8.51 12.23
N GLY A 84 -12.62 9.80 12.59
CA GLY A 84 -13.14 10.22 13.88
C GLY A 84 -14.56 9.72 14.20
N ASN A 85 -15.34 9.40 13.17
CA ASN A 85 -16.69 8.84 13.28
C ASN A 85 -16.76 7.35 12.92
N ASP A 86 -15.61 6.66 12.72
CA ASP A 86 -15.62 5.23 12.42
C ASP A 86 -15.85 4.41 13.69
N PRO A 87 -16.97 3.67 13.80
CA PRO A 87 -17.35 2.99 15.04
C PRO A 87 -16.40 1.84 15.44
N ILE A 88 -15.47 1.45 14.55
CA ILE A 88 -14.55 0.33 14.78
C ILE A 88 -13.19 0.83 15.28
N VAL A 89 -12.75 2.03 14.88
CA VAL A 89 -11.40 2.52 15.18
C VAL A 89 -11.16 2.66 16.69
N GLY A 90 -12.05 3.30 17.42
CA GLY A 90 -11.92 3.46 18.87
C GLY A 90 -11.84 2.13 19.63
N PRO A 91 -12.82 1.21 19.47
CA PRO A 91 -12.75 -0.12 20.09
C PRO A 91 -11.50 -0.92 19.71
N LEU A 92 -11.02 -0.80 18.47
CA LEU A 92 -9.82 -1.50 18.02
C LEU A 92 -8.56 -0.98 18.72
N LEU A 93 -8.42 0.34 18.89
CA LEU A 93 -7.33 0.95 19.66
C LEU A 93 -7.36 0.53 21.12
N ALA A 94 -8.54 0.51 21.74
CA ALA A 94 -8.71 0.05 23.12
C ALA A 94 -8.30 -1.43 23.26
N ALA A 95 -8.67 -2.28 22.31
CA ALA A 95 -8.28 -3.69 22.30
C ALA A 95 -6.76 -3.86 22.10
N MET A 96 -6.11 -3.06 21.24
CA MET A 96 -4.65 -3.05 21.09
C MET A 96 -3.95 -2.65 22.40
N THR A 97 -4.47 -1.66 23.09
CA THR A 97 -3.93 -1.20 24.38
C THR A 97 -4.04 -2.31 25.43
N ALA A 98 -5.17 -2.98 25.51
CA ALA A 98 -5.38 -4.09 26.44
C ALA A 98 -4.42 -5.26 26.15
N GLU A 99 -4.28 -5.63 24.89
CA GLU A 99 -3.37 -6.72 24.47
C GLU A 99 -1.89 -6.39 24.77
N ALA A 100 -1.49 -5.13 24.55
CA ALA A 100 -0.12 -4.70 24.84
C ALA A 100 0.16 -4.61 26.35
N SER A 101 -0.84 -4.30 27.17
CA SER A 101 -0.70 -4.16 28.62
C SER A 101 -0.54 -5.52 29.34
N GLN A 102 -1.05 -6.59 28.74
CA GLN A 102 -0.98 -7.96 29.28
C GLN A 102 -0.58 -8.94 28.18
N PRO A 103 0.69 -8.95 27.73
CA PRO A 103 1.13 -9.79 26.65
C PRO A 103 0.95 -11.28 26.96
N GLN A 104 0.34 -12.00 26.01
CA GLN A 104 0.13 -13.44 26.07
C GLN A 104 0.80 -14.13 24.86
N ILE A 105 0.79 -15.47 24.85
CA ILE A 105 1.25 -16.23 23.69
C ILE A 105 0.43 -15.84 22.48
N GLY A 106 1.08 -15.29 21.43
CA GLY A 106 0.42 -14.83 20.21
C GLY A 106 0.10 -13.34 20.16
N SER A 107 0.30 -12.55 21.22
CA SER A 107 0.01 -11.11 21.26
C SER A 107 0.65 -10.34 20.12
N ALA A 108 1.89 -10.67 19.76
CA ALA A 108 2.56 -10.04 18.61
C ALA A 108 1.77 -10.23 17.30
N THR A 109 1.23 -11.43 17.07
CA THR A 109 0.41 -11.72 15.89
C THR A 109 -0.92 -10.97 15.95
N VAL A 110 -1.57 -10.94 17.11
CA VAL A 110 -2.83 -10.23 17.33
C VAL A 110 -2.65 -8.74 17.06
N LEU A 111 -1.66 -8.10 17.68
CA LEU A 111 -1.34 -6.68 17.49
C LEU A 111 -1.04 -6.34 16.04
N SER A 112 -0.25 -7.18 15.34
CA SER A 112 0.04 -6.99 13.93
C SER A 112 -1.23 -7.01 13.07
N ARG A 113 -2.14 -7.97 13.30
CA ARG A 113 -3.39 -8.07 12.53
C ARG A 113 -4.37 -6.94 12.86
N MET A 114 -4.40 -6.47 14.09
CA MET A 114 -5.18 -5.29 14.46
C MET A 114 -4.66 -4.04 13.77
N ALA A 115 -3.35 -3.87 13.67
CA ALA A 115 -2.73 -2.77 12.93
C ALA A 115 -3.08 -2.83 11.44
N ASP A 116 -3.06 -4.02 10.82
CA ASP A 116 -3.49 -4.22 9.43
C ASP A 116 -4.94 -3.73 9.21
N VAL A 117 -5.85 -4.09 10.11
CA VAL A 117 -7.25 -3.65 10.04
C VAL A 117 -7.35 -2.12 10.20
N LEU A 118 -6.61 -1.54 11.13
CA LEU A 118 -6.59 -0.10 11.38
C LEU A 118 -6.16 0.70 10.15
N VAL A 119 -5.07 0.31 9.53
CA VAL A 119 -4.57 0.95 8.30
C VAL A 119 -5.58 0.81 7.16
N ALA A 120 -6.15 -0.38 6.97
CA ALA A 120 -7.18 -0.59 5.94
C ALA A 120 -8.41 0.30 6.16
N ARG A 121 -8.83 0.50 7.41
CA ARG A 121 -9.93 1.40 7.79
C ARG A 121 -9.58 2.86 7.51
N LEU A 122 -8.40 3.31 7.92
CA LEU A 122 -7.93 4.68 7.65
C LEU A 122 -7.88 5.00 6.16
N ILE A 123 -7.32 4.09 5.36
CA ILE A 123 -7.28 4.25 3.90
C ILE A 123 -8.70 4.34 3.33
N ARG A 124 -9.61 3.47 3.77
CA ARG A 124 -11.01 3.49 3.33
C ARG A 124 -11.71 4.79 3.70
N CYS A 125 -11.56 5.26 4.94
CA CYS A 125 -12.12 6.53 5.39
C CYS A 125 -11.55 7.69 4.58
N TRP A 126 -10.25 7.72 4.36
CA TRP A 126 -9.62 8.74 3.54
C TRP A 126 -10.15 8.73 2.10
N VAL A 127 -10.26 7.58 1.48
CA VAL A 127 -10.87 7.45 0.14
C VAL A 127 -12.29 8.03 0.14
N ASN A 128 -13.09 7.77 1.15
CA ASN A 128 -14.47 8.26 1.22
C ASN A 128 -14.57 9.76 1.52
N CYS A 129 -13.68 10.30 2.35
CA CYS A 129 -13.69 11.71 2.76
C CYS A 129 -13.03 12.65 1.76
N SER A 130 -12.09 12.14 0.91
CA SER A 130 -11.44 12.96 -0.11
C SER A 130 -12.49 13.45 -1.11
N GLY A 131 -12.78 14.76 -1.15
CA GLY A 131 -13.93 15.34 -1.84
C GLY A 131 -14.05 15.06 -3.34
N ALA A 132 -15.15 15.49 -3.95
CA ALA A 132 -15.54 15.27 -5.35
C ALA A 132 -14.56 15.86 -6.40
N SER A 133 -13.59 16.66 -6.00
CA SER A 133 -12.58 17.29 -6.86
C SER A 133 -11.41 16.39 -7.25
N THR A 134 -11.36 15.16 -6.77
CA THR A 134 -10.34 14.19 -7.17
C THR A 134 -10.70 13.57 -8.51
N SER A 135 -10.11 14.08 -9.58
CA SER A 135 -10.08 13.43 -10.90
C SER A 135 -9.11 12.24 -10.87
N GLY A 136 -9.22 11.35 -11.82
CA GLY A 136 -8.29 10.25 -11.98
C GLY A 136 -8.64 9.01 -11.14
N TRP A 137 -7.64 8.36 -10.60
CA TRP A 137 -7.76 7.02 -10.02
C TRP A 137 -8.72 6.93 -8.81
N LEU A 138 -8.75 7.96 -7.94
CA LEU A 138 -9.71 8.00 -6.82
C LEU A 138 -11.15 8.10 -7.28
N ALA A 139 -11.43 8.91 -8.30
CA ALA A 139 -12.74 8.98 -8.91
C ALA A 139 -13.15 7.63 -9.54
N ALA A 140 -12.18 6.95 -10.15
CA ALA A 140 -12.39 5.64 -10.77
C ALA A 140 -12.76 4.55 -9.76
N ILE A 141 -12.10 4.52 -8.57
CA ILE A 141 -12.44 3.54 -7.51
C ILE A 141 -13.84 3.77 -6.94
N ARG A 142 -14.25 5.03 -6.83
CA ARG A 142 -15.58 5.38 -6.32
C ARG A 142 -16.70 5.12 -7.31
N ASP A 143 -16.35 5.13 -8.60
CA ASP A 143 -17.31 4.81 -9.63
C ASP A 143 -17.70 3.32 -9.53
N PRO A 144 -18.99 2.98 -9.32
CA PRO A 144 -19.40 1.60 -9.07
C PRO A 144 -19.16 0.67 -10.27
N HIS A 145 -19.04 1.21 -11.47
CA HIS A 145 -18.80 0.47 -12.69
C HIS A 145 -17.30 0.33 -12.96
N ILE A 146 -16.59 1.45 -13.02
CA ILE A 146 -15.14 1.47 -13.29
C ILE A 146 -14.38 0.82 -12.14
N GLY A 147 -14.79 1.02 -10.88
CA GLY A 147 -14.20 0.37 -9.71
C GLY A 147 -14.24 -1.15 -9.77
N ARG A 148 -15.33 -1.76 -10.29
CA ARG A 148 -15.39 -3.21 -10.50
C ARG A 148 -14.39 -3.70 -11.54
N ALA A 149 -14.26 -3.00 -12.65
CA ALA A 149 -13.30 -3.34 -13.69
C ALA A 149 -11.85 -3.19 -13.18
N LEU A 150 -11.54 -2.12 -12.45
CA LEU A 150 -10.23 -1.94 -11.82
C LEU A 150 -9.92 -3.04 -10.82
N ALA A 151 -10.88 -3.39 -9.95
CA ALA A 151 -10.72 -4.47 -8.99
C ALA A 151 -10.46 -5.83 -9.68
N ALA A 152 -11.10 -6.10 -10.81
CA ALA A 152 -10.86 -7.31 -11.60
C ALA A 152 -9.45 -7.31 -12.23
N MET A 153 -9.03 -6.22 -12.87
CA MET A 153 -7.68 -6.08 -13.43
C MET A 153 -6.58 -6.25 -12.37
N HIS A 154 -6.77 -5.67 -11.19
CA HIS A 154 -5.80 -5.75 -10.09
C HIS A 154 -5.77 -7.13 -9.44
N ARG A 155 -6.90 -7.84 -9.38
CA ARG A 155 -6.98 -9.19 -8.80
C ARG A 155 -6.29 -10.21 -9.71
N ASP A 156 -6.48 -10.10 -11.00
CA ASP A 156 -5.90 -11.01 -11.98
C ASP A 156 -5.35 -10.22 -13.20
N PRO A 157 -4.16 -9.62 -13.04
CA PRO A 157 -3.55 -8.83 -14.10
C PRO A 157 -3.07 -9.69 -15.28
N GLY A 158 -2.88 -10.99 -15.07
CA GLY A 158 -2.47 -11.94 -16.11
C GLY A 158 -3.60 -12.40 -17.03
N HIS A 159 -4.84 -12.26 -16.59
CA HIS A 159 -6.01 -12.65 -17.38
C HIS A 159 -6.07 -11.92 -18.72
N ASP A 160 -6.58 -12.58 -19.75
CA ASP A 160 -6.78 -11.98 -21.08
C ASP A 160 -7.98 -11.03 -21.10
N TRP A 161 -7.79 -9.86 -20.48
CA TRP A 161 -8.79 -8.81 -20.40
C TRP A 161 -8.96 -8.11 -21.75
N THR A 162 -10.11 -8.30 -22.36
CA THR A 162 -10.56 -7.51 -23.51
C THR A 162 -11.44 -6.33 -23.04
N LEU A 163 -11.64 -5.35 -23.92
CA LEU A 163 -12.56 -4.25 -23.64
C LEU A 163 -13.99 -4.75 -23.39
N GLU A 164 -14.37 -5.84 -24.04
CA GLU A 164 -15.68 -6.45 -23.92
C GLU A 164 -15.86 -7.16 -22.57
N THR A 165 -14.87 -7.97 -22.16
CA THR A 165 -14.93 -8.67 -20.86
C THR A 165 -14.90 -7.68 -19.69
N LEU A 166 -14.11 -6.60 -19.78
CA LEU A 166 -14.09 -5.53 -18.78
C LEU A 166 -15.40 -4.75 -18.71
N ALA A 167 -16.00 -4.45 -19.86
CA ALA A 167 -17.33 -3.82 -19.91
C ALA A 167 -18.41 -4.72 -19.28
N GLY A 168 -18.35 -6.03 -19.52
CA GLY A 168 -19.19 -7.02 -18.85
C GLY A 168 -19.06 -7.01 -17.33
N VAL A 169 -17.83 -7.00 -16.82
CA VAL A 169 -17.55 -6.88 -15.36
C VAL A 169 -18.06 -5.55 -14.80
N ALA A 170 -17.94 -4.47 -15.57
CA ALA A 170 -18.45 -3.15 -15.22
C ALA A 170 -19.99 -3.08 -15.26
N GLY A 171 -20.67 -4.03 -15.91
CA GLY A 171 -22.12 -3.99 -16.14
C GLY A 171 -22.51 -2.86 -17.11
N GLN A 172 -21.71 -2.63 -18.15
CA GLN A 172 -21.93 -1.58 -19.15
C GLN A 172 -21.71 -2.12 -20.57
N SER A 173 -22.24 -1.38 -21.57
CA SER A 173 -21.88 -1.65 -22.96
C SER A 173 -20.40 -1.28 -23.21
N ARG A 174 -19.79 -1.90 -24.22
CA ARG A 174 -18.39 -1.67 -24.60
C ARG A 174 -18.07 -0.19 -24.85
N SER A 175 -18.95 0.52 -25.54
CA SER A 175 -18.75 1.94 -25.87
C SER A 175 -18.85 2.84 -24.63
N ILE A 176 -19.87 2.65 -23.81
CA ILE A 176 -20.07 3.42 -22.57
C ILE A 176 -18.91 3.19 -21.61
N PHE A 177 -18.48 1.93 -21.45
CA PHE A 177 -17.34 1.60 -20.61
C PHE A 177 -16.05 2.27 -21.09
N ALA A 178 -15.74 2.18 -22.38
CA ALA A 178 -14.51 2.76 -22.95
C ALA A 178 -14.45 4.29 -22.77
N GLU A 179 -15.55 4.98 -23.07
CA GLU A 179 -15.67 6.42 -22.91
C GLU A 179 -15.53 6.83 -21.43
N ARG A 180 -16.30 6.19 -20.55
CA ARG A 180 -16.29 6.49 -19.11
C ARG A 180 -14.93 6.20 -18.47
N PHE A 181 -14.31 5.07 -18.81
CA PHE A 181 -12.98 4.71 -18.32
C PHE A 181 -11.94 5.75 -18.72
N SER A 182 -11.92 6.15 -19.99
CA SER A 182 -10.99 7.16 -20.50
C SER A 182 -11.28 8.55 -19.93
N ALA A 183 -12.53 8.93 -19.77
CA ALA A 183 -12.91 10.22 -19.18
C ALA A 183 -12.43 10.35 -17.72
N ILE A 184 -12.55 9.27 -16.94
CA ILE A 184 -12.17 9.29 -15.51
C ILE A 184 -10.66 9.15 -15.33
N LEU A 185 -10.01 8.22 -16.03
CA LEU A 185 -8.60 7.86 -15.81
C LEU A 185 -7.62 8.60 -16.73
N GLY A 186 -8.12 9.29 -17.78
CA GLY A 186 -7.27 9.97 -18.77
C GLY A 186 -6.57 9.01 -19.75
N GLU A 187 -6.84 7.70 -19.65
CA GLU A 187 -6.27 6.69 -20.55
C GLU A 187 -7.24 5.53 -20.77
N GLY A 188 -7.07 4.80 -21.89
CA GLY A 188 -7.87 3.61 -22.18
C GLY A 188 -7.49 2.40 -21.32
N ALA A 189 -8.45 1.48 -21.11
CA ALA A 189 -8.30 0.32 -20.25
C ALA A 189 -7.13 -0.60 -20.62
N ALA A 190 -6.87 -0.81 -21.91
CA ALA A 190 -5.73 -1.61 -22.37
C ALA A 190 -4.37 -0.98 -21.99
N ARG A 191 -4.25 0.34 -22.09
CA ARG A 191 -3.04 1.08 -21.70
C ARG A 191 -2.83 1.03 -20.20
N TYR A 192 -3.91 1.22 -19.44
CA TYR A 192 -3.90 1.07 -17.98
C TYR A 192 -3.41 -0.33 -17.57
N LEU A 193 -4.00 -1.40 -18.11
CA LEU A 193 -3.61 -2.78 -17.84
C LEU A 193 -2.14 -3.05 -18.19
N ALA A 194 -1.68 -2.57 -19.35
CA ALA A 194 -0.28 -2.74 -19.73
C ALA A 194 0.65 -2.05 -18.73
N ARG A 195 0.32 -0.86 -18.26
CA ARG A 195 1.08 -0.12 -17.25
C ARG A 195 1.08 -0.86 -15.90
N LEU A 196 -0.08 -1.36 -15.46
CA LEU A 196 -0.22 -2.18 -14.26
C LEU A 196 0.67 -3.42 -14.32
N ARG A 197 0.62 -4.17 -15.43
CA ARG A 197 1.48 -5.35 -15.66
C ARG A 197 2.97 -4.99 -15.56
N MET A 198 3.39 -3.84 -16.07
CA MET A 198 4.80 -3.42 -16.00
C MET A 198 5.25 -3.03 -14.59
N GLN A 199 4.37 -2.45 -13.79
CA GLN A 199 4.65 -2.20 -12.38
C GLN A 199 4.87 -3.51 -11.64
N LEU A 200 3.94 -4.46 -11.77
CA LEU A 200 4.04 -5.80 -11.19
C LEU A 200 5.29 -6.54 -11.65
N ALA A 201 5.60 -6.44 -12.93
CA ALA A 201 6.81 -7.04 -13.49
C ALA A 201 8.08 -6.57 -12.78
N ARG A 202 8.19 -5.26 -12.49
CA ARG A 202 9.37 -4.71 -11.79
C ARG A 202 9.54 -5.33 -10.40
N GLU A 203 8.45 -5.55 -9.69
CA GLU A 203 8.45 -6.14 -8.35
C GLU A 203 8.81 -7.62 -8.38
N LEU A 204 8.16 -8.40 -9.26
CA LEU A 204 8.44 -9.81 -9.42
C LEU A 204 9.90 -10.06 -9.86
N LEU A 205 10.44 -9.22 -10.74
CA LEU A 205 11.84 -9.25 -11.12
C LEU A 205 12.76 -8.89 -9.93
N GLY A 206 12.34 -7.97 -9.07
CA GLY A 206 13.03 -7.62 -7.82
C GLY A 206 13.04 -8.75 -6.81
N GLN A 207 12.03 -9.61 -6.82
CA GLN A 207 11.96 -10.85 -6.02
C GLN A 207 12.74 -12.01 -6.66
N ASN A 208 13.59 -11.73 -7.62
CA ASN A 208 14.45 -12.70 -8.31
C ASN A 208 13.71 -13.71 -9.21
N MET A 209 12.45 -13.46 -9.56
CA MET A 209 11.74 -14.30 -10.52
C MET A 209 12.40 -14.23 -11.92
N SER A 210 12.35 -15.35 -12.65
CA SER A 210 12.85 -15.38 -14.03
C SER A 210 11.98 -14.56 -14.96
N VAL A 211 12.56 -13.98 -16.02
CA VAL A 211 11.83 -13.17 -17.01
C VAL A 211 10.71 -13.98 -17.68
N ALA A 212 10.96 -15.28 -17.95
CA ALA A 212 9.96 -16.19 -18.50
C ALA A 212 8.78 -16.41 -17.55
N ALA A 213 9.04 -16.64 -16.25
CA ALA A 213 8.00 -16.82 -15.24
C ALA A 213 7.14 -15.55 -15.08
N VAL A 214 7.78 -14.38 -15.05
CA VAL A 214 7.08 -13.09 -14.99
C VAL A 214 6.21 -12.86 -16.23
N ALA A 215 6.73 -13.16 -17.42
CA ALA A 215 5.98 -13.06 -18.67
C ALA A 215 4.71 -13.92 -18.64
N SER A 216 4.85 -15.19 -18.25
CA SER A 216 3.73 -16.13 -18.13
C SER A 216 2.70 -15.67 -17.10
N GLN A 217 3.14 -15.27 -15.91
CA GLN A 217 2.25 -14.82 -14.83
C GLN A 217 1.46 -13.56 -15.18
N LEU A 218 2.03 -12.70 -16.03
CA LEU A 218 1.38 -11.46 -16.47
C LEU A 218 0.63 -11.59 -17.80
N GLY A 219 0.40 -12.83 -18.28
CA GLY A 219 -0.43 -13.11 -19.44
C GLY A 219 0.20 -12.74 -20.78
N TYR A 220 1.52 -12.83 -20.88
CA TYR A 220 2.24 -12.69 -22.16
C TYR A 220 2.50 -14.06 -22.77
N GLU A 221 2.21 -14.20 -24.07
CA GLU A 221 2.40 -15.46 -24.83
C GLU A 221 3.87 -15.89 -24.90
N SER A 222 4.81 -14.94 -24.81
CA SER A 222 6.23 -15.25 -24.85
C SER A 222 7.07 -14.22 -24.07
N GLU A 223 8.25 -14.68 -23.62
CA GLU A 223 9.25 -13.81 -23.01
C GLU A 223 9.65 -12.65 -23.94
N ALA A 224 9.74 -12.91 -25.25
CA ALA A 224 10.10 -11.89 -26.22
C ALA A 224 9.02 -10.80 -26.36
N SER A 225 7.72 -11.17 -26.37
CA SER A 225 6.61 -10.21 -26.41
C SER A 225 6.57 -9.36 -25.15
N PHE A 226 6.78 -9.99 -23.99
CA PHE A 226 6.90 -9.31 -22.70
C PHE A 226 8.08 -8.33 -22.68
N ALA A 227 9.28 -8.77 -23.07
CA ALA A 227 10.49 -7.95 -23.05
C ALA A 227 10.36 -6.70 -23.93
N ARG A 228 9.74 -6.83 -25.10
CA ARG A 228 9.42 -5.67 -25.97
C ARG A 228 8.45 -4.70 -25.32
N ALA A 229 7.35 -5.20 -24.73
CA ALA A 229 6.37 -4.39 -24.05
C ALA A 229 6.98 -3.68 -22.82
N PHE A 230 7.75 -4.41 -22.03
CA PHE A 230 8.44 -3.89 -20.84
C PHE A 230 9.41 -2.77 -21.21
N LYS A 231 10.31 -2.99 -22.18
CA LYS A 231 11.26 -1.97 -22.64
C LYS A 231 10.56 -0.73 -23.21
N ARG A 232 9.47 -0.91 -23.96
CA ARG A 232 8.69 0.20 -24.52
C ARG A 232 8.07 1.10 -23.45
N ILE A 233 7.57 0.52 -22.34
CA ILE A 233 6.87 1.25 -21.29
C ILE A 233 7.83 1.78 -20.22
N THR A 234 8.87 1.01 -19.87
CA THR A 234 9.79 1.34 -18.77
C THR A 234 11.11 1.93 -19.22
N SER A 235 11.38 1.96 -20.54
CA SER A 235 12.63 2.40 -21.18
C SER A 235 13.86 1.54 -20.87
N VAL A 236 13.75 0.51 -20.03
CA VAL A 236 14.83 -0.42 -19.65
C VAL A 236 14.43 -1.87 -19.95
N SER A 237 15.40 -2.77 -20.10
CA SER A 237 15.09 -4.20 -20.33
C SER A 237 14.82 -4.92 -19.00
N PRO A 238 13.98 -5.99 -18.99
CA PRO A 238 13.70 -6.77 -17.79
C PRO A 238 14.95 -7.33 -17.10
N GLY A 239 15.93 -7.79 -17.91
CA GLY A 239 17.19 -8.33 -17.41
C GLY A 239 18.08 -7.29 -16.68
N VAL A 240 18.00 -6.03 -17.08
CA VAL A 240 18.70 -4.93 -16.39
C VAL A 240 18.05 -4.70 -15.02
N VAL A 241 16.73 -4.57 -14.98
CA VAL A 241 15.99 -4.36 -13.72
C VAL A 241 16.29 -5.48 -12.72
N ARG A 242 16.24 -6.74 -13.16
CA ARG A 242 16.53 -7.89 -12.31
C ARG A 242 17.93 -7.81 -11.69
N ARG A 243 18.97 -7.49 -12.49
CA ARG A 243 20.36 -7.38 -12.00
C ARG A 243 20.55 -6.22 -11.01
N THR A 244 19.95 -5.08 -11.29
CA THR A 244 20.09 -3.88 -10.45
C THR A 244 19.45 -4.05 -9.07
N ILE A 245 18.33 -4.76 -8.98
CA ILE A 245 17.62 -4.98 -7.71
C ILE A 245 18.29 -6.11 -6.92
N SER A 246 18.71 -7.22 -7.57
CA SER A 246 19.44 -8.31 -6.90
C SER A 246 20.76 -7.84 -6.28
N GLY A 247 21.49 -6.94 -6.95
CA GLY A 247 22.75 -6.38 -6.40
C GLY A 247 22.57 -5.39 -5.23
N ARG A 248 21.34 -4.91 -4.98
CA ARG A 248 21.04 -4.05 -3.81
C ARG A 248 20.72 -4.87 -2.57
N THR A 249 20.11 -6.02 -2.73
CA THR A 249 19.73 -6.89 -1.59
C THR A 249 20.98 -7.47 -0.89
N ASP A 250 22.07 -7.69 -1.64
CA ASP A 250 23.33 -8.19 -1.06
C ASP A 250 24.11 -7.13 -0.25
N MET A 251 23.77 -5.84 -0.37
CA MET A 251 24.42 -4.76 0.39
C MET A 251 23.65 -4.34 1.67
N GLU A 252 22.40 -4.72 1.82
CA GLU A 252 21.59 -4.33 3.00
C GLU A 252 21.57 -5.38 4.14
N PHE A 253 22.11 -6.59 3.92
CA PHE A 253 22.22 -7.63 4.95
C PHE A 253 23.64 -7.91 5.45
N GLY A 254 24.57 -6.99 5.20
CA GLY A 254 25.95 -7.05 5.69
C GLY A 254 26.15 -6.17 6.92
N LEU A 255 25.48 -6.44 8.03
CA LEU A 255 25.84 -6.00 9.41
C LEU A 255 25.26 -6.98 10.43
#